data_a43924e103699e0714c3553b9063f11b
#
_entry.id   a43924e103699e0714c3553b9063f11b
#
_cell.length_a   1.000
_cell.length_b   1.000
_cell.length_c   1.000
_cell.angle_alpha   90.00
_cell.angle_beta   90.00
_cell.angle_gamma   90.00
#
_symmetry.space_group_name_H-M   'P 1'
#
loop_
_entity.id
_entity.type
_entity.pdbx_description
1 polymer ?
#
loop_
_entity_poly.entity_id
_entity_poly.type
_entity_poly.pdbx_seq_one_letter_code
_entity_poly.pdbx_strand_id
1 'polypeptide(L)'
;QTCALPIYKLKPIYSIVLSRDVHTHEIFSELKDKHVENIGEELTAWADTNDKEIARLKETEQFRKQYLGNVAHELKTPIFNIQGYISTLLDGGLEDELINRKYLERAEKSIDRLINIVNDLDTISKLESNMNRLEMEKFDIVALTKEIAEQAEMEADKKGIRISIKGADNLPSPFWVLADKHYIGQVIVNLVINSIRYGKEGGLTRVHFRDMLDKILVEVEDNGLGISKEDLPRVFERFYRTDKGRSREQGGTG
;
A
#
# COMPACT_ATOMS: atom_id res chain seq x y z
N GLN A 1 56.66 12.51 32.02
CA GLN A 1 55.48 12.08 32.80
C GLN A 1 54.54 11.43 31.84
N THR A 2 54.55 10.11 31.77
CA THR A 2 53.58 9.30 31.03
C THR A 2 52.24 9.36 31.77
N CYS A 3 51.30 10.14 31.25
CA CYS A 3 49.94 10.18 31.75
C CYS A 3 49.26 8.86 31.35
N ALA A 4 49.34 7.86 32.24
CA ALA A 4 48.57 6.61 32.07
C ALA A 4 47.12 6.94 32.39
N LEU A 5 46.30 7.08 31.37
CA LEU A 5 44.84 7.14 31.50
C LEU A 5 44.36 5.90 32.26
N PRO A 6 43.59 6.06 33.34
CA PRO A 6 43.13 4.91 34.12
C PRO A 6 42.30 3.99 33.23
N ILE A 7 42.77 2.74 33.09
CA ILE A 7 42.16 1.69 32.23
C ILE A 7 40.65 1.52 32.49
N TYR A 8 40.16 1.82 33.69
CA TYR A 8 38.73 1.74 34.02
C TYR A 8 37.85 2.76 33.27
N LYS A 9 38.41 3.92 32.84
CA LYS A 9 37.69 4.91 32.04
C LYS A 9 37.50 4.46 30.59
N LEU A 10 38.29 3.53 30.10
CA LEU A 10 38.21 2.96 28.76
C LEU A 10 37.31 1.71 28.71
N LYS A 11 36.91 1.14 29.85
CA LYS A 11 36.11 -0.07 29.94
C LYS A 11 34.74 0.01 29.25
N PRO A 12 33.96 1.12 29.36
CA PRO A 12 32.72 1.29 28.61
C PRO A 12 32.96 1.34 27.10
N ILE A 13 34.03 2.01 26.66
CA ILE A 13 34.39 2.12 25.24
C ILE A 13 34.73 0.73 24.69
N TYR A 14 35.55 -0.04 25.43
CA TYR A 14 35.93 -1.39 25.05
C TYR A 14 34.73 -2.35 24.98
N SER A 15 33.77 -2.24 25.89
CA SER A 15 32.60 -3.08 25.89
C SER A 15 31.65 -2.78 24.69
N ILE A 16 31.55 -1.53 24.31
CA ILE A 16 30.73 -1.10 23.15
C ILE A 16 31.40 -1.53 21.83
N VAL A 17 32.72 -1.35 21.70
CA VAL A 17 33.46 -1.71 20.49
C VAL A 17 33.58 -3.23 20.30
N LEU A 18 33.79 -4.00 21.37
CA LEU A 18 33.93 -5.45 21.30
C LEU A 18 32.59 -6.21 21.20
N SER A 19 31.49 -5.61 21.65
CA SER A 19 30.15 -6.22 21.52
C SER A 19 29.56 -6.09 20.13
N ARG A 20 30.19 -5.30 19.26
CA ARG A 20 29.74 -5.02 17.90
C ARG A 20 30.93 -5.16 16.95
N ASP A 21 30.75 -5.91 15.87
CA ASP A 21 31.72 -6.08 14.77
C ASP A 21 31.87 -4.76 13.98
N VAL A 22 32.44 -3.73 14.62
CA VAL A 22 32.60 -2.41 14.03
C VAL A 22 34.00 -2.31 13.41
N HIS A 23 34.10 -1.80 12.19
CA HIS A 23 35.35 -1.42 11.55
C HIS A 23 36.03 -0.32 12.37
N THR A 24 36.88 -0.74 13.27
CA THR A 24 37.54 0.09 14.30
C THR A 24 38.47 1.18 13.73
N HIS A 25 38.88 1.05 12.45
CA HIS A 25 39.94 1.92 11.89
C HIS A 25 39.48 3.37 11.64
N GLU A 26 38.20 3.59 11.25
CA GLU A 26 37.67 4.93 11.00
C GLU A 26 37.43 5.71 12.31
N ILE A 27 36.92 5.03 13.33
CA ILE A 27 36.63 5.65 14.64
C ILE A 27 37.91 6.14 15.32
N PHE A 28 39.02 5.38 15.25
CA PHE A 28 40.27 5.76 15.85
C PHE A 28 40.97 6.93 15.16
N SER A 29 40.72 7.21 13.90
CA SER A 29 41.30 8.34 13.18
C SER A 29 40.68 9.68 13.60
N GLU A 30 39.38 9.71 13.92
CA GLU A 30 38.67 10.92 14.38
C GLU A 30 38.87 11.22 15.86
N LEU A 31 39.24 10.22 16.68
CA LEU A 31 39.42 10.36 18.11
C LEU A 31 40.75 11.00 18.51
N LYS A 32 41.70 11.22 17.60
CA LYS A 32 43.04 11.73 17.89
C LYS A 32 43.10 13.15 18.45
N ASP A 33 42.07 13.97 18.20
CA ASP A 33 42.07 15.39 18.51
C ASP A 33 41.06 15.84 19.59
N LYS A 34 40.31 14.92 20.19
CA LYS A 34 39.23 15.26 21.15
C LYS A 34 39.55 14.84 22.60
N HIS A 35 39.14 15.65 23.57
CA HIS A 35 39.27 15.35 24.99
C HIS A 35 38.51 14.10 25.39
N VAL A 36 39.14 13.17 26.09
CA VAL A 36 38.66 11.82 26.46
C VAL A 36 37.30 11.82 27.20
N GLU A 37 36.95 12.94 27.84
CA GLU A 37 35.69 13.04 28.60
C GLU A 37 34.44 13.09 27.73
N ASN A 38 34.51 13.58 26.49
CA ASN A 38 33.36 13.64 25.56
C ASN A 38 33.26 12.39 24.70
N ILE A 39 34.32 11.58 24.61
CA ILE A 39 34.35 10.38 23.73
C ILE A 39 33.32 9.34 24.16
N GLY A 40 33.06 9.18 25.44
CA GLY A 40 32.08 8.22 25.95
C GLY A 40 30.65 8.56 25.53
N GLU A 41 30.28 9.83 25.59
CA GLU A 41 28.94 10.32 25.19
C GLU A 41 28.75 10.24 23.66
N GLU A 42 29.77 10.64 22.91
CA GLU A 42 29.74 10.57 21.43
C GLU A 42 29.63 9.11 20.93
N LEU A 43 30.36 8.17 21.53
CA LEU A 43 30.28 6.76 21.21
C LEU A 43 28.92 6.15 21.56
N THR A 44 28.34 6.56 22.68
CA THR A 44 27.01 6.10 23.08
C THR A 44 25.94 6.62 22.09
N ALA A 45 26.01 7.92 21.77
CA ALA A 45 25.09 8.53 20.79
C ALA A 45 25.24 7.90 19.39
N TRP A 46 26.47 7.62 18.96
CA TRP A 46 26.73 6.91 17.70
C TRP A 46 26.20 5.49 17.73
N ALA A 47 26.41 4.76 18.84
CA ALA A 47 25.91 3.42 19.03
C ALA A 47 24.39 3.37 18.98
N ASP A 48 23.69 4.31 19.64
CA ASP A 48 22.24 4.41 19.63
C ASP A 48 21.69 4.76 18.23
N THR A 49 22.40 5.63 17.51
CA THR A 49 22.03 5.99 16.13
C THR A 49 22.17 4.78 15.20
N ASN A 50 23.28 4.04 15.34
CA ASN A 50 23.55 2.85 14.54
C ASN A 50 22.55 1.71 14.85
N ASP A 51 22.17 1.52 16.13
CA ASP A 51 21.15 0.55 16.52
C ASP A 51 19.78 0.89 15.94
N LYS A 52 19.40 2.15 15.93
CA LYS A 52 18.16 2.62 15.28
C LYS A 52 18.18 2.37 13.78
N GLU A 53 19.31 2.62 13.13
CA GLU A 53 19.46 2.38 11.69
C GLU A 53 19.44 0.87 11.36
N ILE A 54 20.12 0.04 12.15
CA ILE A 54 20.07 -1.43 12.01
C ILE A 54 18.64 -1.94 12.24
N ALA A 55 17.93 -1.43 13.24
CA ALA A 55 16.54 -1.80 13.49
C ALA A 55 15.65 -1.43 12.31
N ARG A 56 15.80 -0.22 11.77
CA ARG A 56 15.08 0.26 10.59
C ARG A 56 15.37 -0.58 9.34
N LEU A 57 16.64 -0.92 9.11
CA LEU A 57 17.04 -1.76 7.98
C LEU A 57 16.44 -3.18 8.09
N LYS A 58 16.45 -3.76 9.29
CA LYS A 58 15.82 -5.06 9.56
C LYS A 58 14.31 -5.03 9.34
N GLU A 59 13.65 -3.98 9.80
CA GLU A 59 12.21 -3.77 9.58
C GLU A 59 11.90 -3.65 8.07
N THR A 60 12.69 -2.86 7.34
CA THR A 60 12.56 -2.71 5.89
C THR A 60 12.79 -4.04 5.16
N GLU A 61 13.80 -4.82 5.57
CA GLU A 61 14.07 -6.14 4.99
C GLU A 61 12.93 -7.13 5.26
N GLN A 62 12.42 -7.14 6.49
CA GLN A 62 11.27 -7.98 6.86
C GLN A 62 10.03 -7.61 6.08
N PHE A 63 9.75 -6.32 5.95
CA PHE A 63 8.66 -5.79 5.12
C PHE A 63 8.81 -6.24 3.66
N ARG A 64 10.01 -6.12 3.09
CA ARG A 64 10.29 -6.55 1.71
C ARG A 64 10.08 -8.07 1.52
N LYS A 65 10.53 -8.90 2.47
CA LYS A 65 10.31 -10.36 2.44
C LYS A 65 8.82 -10.70 2.49
N GLN A 66 8.08 -10.06 3.38
CA GLN A 66 6.63 -10.25 3.51
C GLN A 66 5.89 -9.79 2.24
N TYR A 67 6.27 -8.65 1.69
CA TYR A 67 5.73 -8.13 0.43
C TYR A 67 5.90 -9.13 -0.71
N LEU A 68 7.12 -9.62 -0.95
CA LEU A 68 7.39 -10.61 -1.99
C LEU A 68 6.62 -11.92 -1.78
N GLY A 69 6.49 -12.37 -0.54
CA GLY A 69 5.68 -13.53 -0.18
C GLY A 69 4.21 -13.36 -0.51
N ASN A 70 3.65 -12.19 -0.19
CA ASN A 70 2.25 -11.86 -0.48
C ASN A 70 2.00 -11.75 -2.00
N VAL A 71 2.89 -11.09 -2.74
CA VAL A 71 2.83 -11.01 -4.21
C VAL A 71 2.82 -12.41 -4.82
N ALA A 72 3.77 -13.26 -4.42
CA ALA A 72 3.85 -14.62 -4.93
C ALA A 72 2.56 -15.42 -4.65
N HIS A 73 1.97 -15.26 -3.47
CA HIS A 73 0.72 -15.92 -3.10
C HIS A 73 -0.47 -15.41 -3.93
N GLU A 74 -0.58 -14.08 -4.12
CA GLU A 74 -1.68 -13.47 -4.89
C GLU A 74 -1.59 -13.80 -6.39
N LEU A 75 -0.38 -13.96 -6.95
CA LEU A 75 -0.18 -14.42 -8.32
C LEU A 75 -0.46 -15.92 -8.48
N LYS A 76 -0.07 -16.73 -7.50
CA LYS A 76 -0.20 -18.20 -7.56
C LYS A 76 -1.66 -18.64 -7.65
N THR A 77 -2.55 -17.99 -6.91
CA THR A 77 -3.97 -18.36 -6.86
C THR A 77 -4.66 -18.25 -8.23
N PRO A 78 -4.65 -17.13 -8.97
CA PRO A 78 -5.27 -17.06 -10.29
C PRO A 78 -4.60 -17.97 -11.29
N ILE A 79 -3.28 -18.18 -11.24
CA ILE A 79 -2.56 -19.09 -12.13
C ILE A 79 -3.07 -20.52 -11.97
N PHE A 80 -3.19 -21.03 -10.74
CA PHE A 80 -3.70 -22.39 -10.51
C PHE A 80 -5.19 -22.51 -10.87
N ASN A 81 -5.97 -21.46 -10.66
CA ASN A 81 -7.37 -21.46 -11.09
C ASN A 81 -7.48 -21.59 -12.62
N ILE A 82 -6.71 -20.80 -13.38
CA ILE A 82 -6.66 -20.88 -14.85
C ILE A 82 -6.24 -22.28 -15.27
N GLN A 83 -5.16 -22.80 -14.69
CA GLN A 83 -4.68 -24.16 -14.99
C GLN A 83 -5.77 -25.20 -14.73
N GLY A 84 -6.44 -25.13 -13.59
CA GLY A 84 -7.51 -26.07 -13.23
C GLY A 84 -8.70 -26.00 -14.20
N TYR A 85 -9.13 -24.80 -14.59
CA TYR A 85 -10.23 -24.64 -15.55
C TYR A 85 -9.85 -25.18 -16.93
N ILE A 86 -8.65 -24.88 -17.41
CA ILE A 86 -8.15 -25.40 -18.70
C ILE A 86 -8.02 -26.92 -18.65
N SER A 87 -7.47 -27.50 -17.58
CA SER A 87 -7.36 -28.97 -17.43
C SER A 87 -8.73 -29.63 -17.47
N THR A 88 -9.73 -29.07 -16.77
CA THR A 88 -11.09 -29.62 -16.77
C THR A 88 -11.72 -29.57 -18.18
N LEU A 89 -11.47 -28.49 -18.93
CA LEU A 89 -11.95 -28.38 -20.30
C LEU A 89 -11.30 -29.41 -21.22
N LEU A 90 -9.99 -29.66 -21.08
CA LEU A 90 -9.26 -30.64 -21.85
C LEU A 90 -9.66 -32.10 -21.50
N ASP A 91 -10.02 -32.35 -20.25
CA ASP A 91 -10.46 -33.67 -19.75
C ASP A 91 -11.92 -34.00 -20.10
N GLY A 92 -12.47 -33.38 -21.15
CA GLY A 92 -13.81 -33.66 -21.68
C GLY A 92 -14.83 -32.54 -21.41
N GLY A 93 -14.45 -31.50 -20.68
CA GLY A 93 -15.35 -30.37 -20.40
C GLY A 93 -15.63 -29.48 -21.61
N LEU A 94 -14.86 -29.62 -22.70
CA LEU A 94 -15.11 -28.89 -23.96
C LEU A 94 -16.40 -29.34 -24.65
N GLU A 95 -16.73 -30.62 -24.56
CA GLU A 95 -17.92 -31.21 -25.17
C GLU A 95 -19.18 -30.97 -24.32
N ASP A 96 -19.03 -30.52 -23.06
CA ASP A 96 -20.17 -30.23 -22.18
C ASP A 96 -20.54 -28.73 -22.26
N GLU A 97 -21.65 -28.44 -22.96
CA GLU A 97 -22.13 -27.08 -23.16
C GLU A 97 -22.47 -26.35 -21.84
N LEU A 98 -22.78 -27.07 -20.76
CA LEU A 98 -23.12 -26.48 -19.46
C LEU A 98 -21.89 -25.94 -18.73
N ILE A 99 -20.72 -26.51 -18.98
CA ILE A 99 -19.48 -26.17 -18.24
C ILE A 99 -18.44 -25.45 -19.09
N ASN A 100 -18.37 -25.71 -20.40
CA ASN A 100 -17.33 -25.16 -21.25
C ASN A 100 -17.28 -23.62 -21.18
N ARG A 101 -18.39 -22.96 -21.44
CA ARG A 101 -18.49 -21.50 -21.38
C ARG A 101 -18.22 -20.96 -19.98
N LYS A 102 -18.77 -21.62 -18.95
CA LYS A 102 -18.59 -21.22 -17.55
C LYS A 102 -17.12 -21.28 -17.11
N TYR A 103 -16.38 -22.30 -17.54
CA TYR A 103 -14.97 -22.42 -17.18
C TYR A 103 -14.08 -21.46 -17.98
N LEU A 104 -14.42 -21.18 -19.25
CA LEU A 104 -13.75 -20.13 -20.03
C LEU A 104 -13.94 -18.76 -19.37
N GLU A 105 -15.17 -18.39 -19.00
CA GLU A 105 -15.47 -17.13 -18.30
C GLU A 105 -14.75 -17.02 -16.93
N ARG A 106 -14.58 -18.12 -16.22
CA ARG A 106 -13.82 -18.15 -14.97
C ARG A 106 -12.32 -18.01 -15.19
N ALA A 107 -11.80 -18.62 -16.26
CA ALA A 107 -10.40 -18.45 -16.63
C ALA A 107 -10.12 -17.00 -17.04
N GLU A 108 -10.99 -16.39 -17.85
CA GLU A 108 -10.91 -14.98 -18.24
C GLU A 108 -10.89 -14.06 -17.01
N LYS A 109 -11.83 -14.21 -16.07
CA LYS A 109 -11.83 -13.44 -14.81
C LYS A 109 -10.56 -13.61 -13.98
N SER A 110 -9.94 -14.79 -14.05
CA SER A 110 -8.67 -15.03 -13.35
C SER A 110 -7.49 -14.34 -14.05
N ILE A 111 -7.54 -14.24 -15.38
CA ILE A 111 -6.57 -13.48 -16.19
C ILE A 111 -6.71 -11.98 -15.88
N ASP A 112 -7.94 -11.43 -15.88
CA ASP A 112 -8.19 -10.02 -15.56
C ASP A 112 -7.64 -9.66 -14.18
N ARG A 113 -7.84 -10.57 -13.20
CA ARG A 113 -7.28 -10.39 -11.86
C ARG A 113 -5.76 -10.35 -11.89
N LEU A 114 -5.12 -11.22 -12.68
CA LEU A 114 -3.67 -11.28 -12.80
C LEU A 114 -3.11 -10.01 -13.45
N ILE A 115 -3.78 -9.49 -14.47
CA ILE A 115 -3.45 -8.22 -15.12
C ILE A 115 -3.51 -7.07 -14.10
N ASN A 116 -4.57 -7.02 -13.28
CA ASN A 116 -4.71 -5.99 -12.23
C ASN A 116 -3.57 -6.05 -11.21
N ILE A 117 -3.19 -7.25 -10.74
CA ILE A 117 -2.07 -7.42 -9.82
C ILE A 117 -0.77 -6.90 -10.43
N VAL A 118 -0.51 -7.22 -11.70
CA VAL A 118 0.71 -6.75 -12.41
C VAL A 118 0.72 -5.23 -12.56
N ASN A 119 -0.41 -4.63 -12.91
CA ASN A 119 -0.54 -3.17 -13.04
C ASN A 119 -0.34 -2.46 -11.69
N ASP A 120 -0.88 -3.02 -10.59
CA ASP A 120 -0.69 -2.50 -9.24
C ASP A 120 0.81 -2.56 -8.85
N LEU A 121 1.48 -3.67 -9.15
CA LEU A 121 2.91 -3.84 -8.88
C LEU A 121 3.77 -2.86 -9.69
N ASP A 122 3.45 -2.63 -10.96
CA ASP A 122 4.13 -1.65 -11.81
C ASP A 122 3.97 -0.23 -11.25
N THR A 123 2.74 0.12 -10.85
CA THR A 123 2.44 1.42 -10.23
C THR A 123 3.23 1.62 -8.94
N ILE A 124 3.25 0.61 -8.06
CA ILE A 124 4.01 0.65 -6.80
C ILE A 124 5.51 0.81 -7.09
N SER A 125 6.05 0.02 -8.02
CA SER A 125 7.46 0.08 -8.41
C SER A 125 7.86 1.46 -8.94
N LYS A 126 7.02 2.06 -9.77
CA LYS A 126 7.22 3.41 -10.30
C LYS A 126 7.22 4.48 -9.20
N LEU A 127 6.30 4.39 -8.25
CA LEU A 127 6.21 5.33 -7.12
C LEU A 127 7.40 5.18 -6.15
N GLU A 128 7.88 3.95 -5.91
CA GLU A 128 9.00 3.70 -4.99
C GLU A 128 10.36 4.09 -5.59
N SER A 129 10.52 3.94 -6.89
CA SER A 129 11.80 4.21 -7.57
C SER A 129 12.13 5.69 -7.72
N ASN A 130 11.26 6.61 -7.30
CA ASN A 130 11.37 8.05 -7.60
C ASN A 130 11.62 8.36 -9.10
N MET A 131 11.46 7.38 -9.98
CA MET A 131 11.68 7.53 -11.42
C MET A 131 10.57 8.33 -12.10
N ASN A 132 9.37 8.32 -11.52
CA ASN A 132 8.29 9.15 -12.01
C ASN A 132 8.26 10.46 -11.21
N ARG A 133 8.64 11.55 -11.85
CA ARG A 133 8.21 12.87 -11.38
C ARG A 133 6.70 12.90 -11.51
N LEU A 134 6.00 13.12 -10.39
CA LEU A 134 4.56 13.34 -10.39
C LEU A 134 4.25 14.44 -11.39
N GLU A 135 3.31 14.18 -12.30
CA GLU A 135 2.85 15.17 -13.27
C GLU A 135 1.82 16.08 -12.59
N MET A 136 2.35 17.09 -11.89
CA MET A 136 1.53 18.04 -11.14
C MET A 136 0.78 18.96 -12.11
N GLU A 137 -0.53 18.80 -12.18
CA GLU A 137 -1.43 19.63 -12.98
C GLU A 137 -2.56 20.23 -12.16
N LYS A 138 -3.11 21.34 -12.63
CA LYS A 138 -4.28 21.98 -12.00
C LYS A 138 -5.55 21.45 -12.64
N PHE A 139 -6.39 20.77 -11.84
CA PHE A 139 -7.66 20.22 -12.32
C PHE A 139 -8.77 20.37 -11.29
N ASP A 140 -10.02 20.25 -11.75
CA ASP A 140 -11.20 20.24 -10.87
C ASP A 140 -11.44 18.83 -10.33
N ILE A 141 -11.24 18.67 -9.02
CA ILE A 141 -11.41 17.37 -8.33
C ILE A 141 -12.88 16.91 -8.32
N VAL A 142 -13.83 17.83 -8.34
CA VAL A 142 -15.26 17.49 -8.39
C VAL A 142 -15.63 16.94 -9.77
N ALA A 143 -15.13 17.57 -10.83
CA ALA A 143 -15.33 17.09 -12.20
C ALA A 143 -14.73 15.68 -12.38
N LEU A 144 -13.50 15.47 -11.96
CA LEU A 144 -12.85 14.15 -11.98
C LEU A 144 -13.67 13.10 -11.22
N THR A 145 -14.19 13.46 -10.03
CA THR A 145 -14.98 12.51 -9.23
C THR A 145 -16.33 12.18 -9.89
N LYS A 146 -16.95 13.15 -10.57
CA LYS A 146 -18.18 12.90 -11.34
C LYS A 146 -17.94 11.92 -12.48
N GLU A 147 -16.89 12.11 -13.27
CA GLU A 147 -16.48 11.18 -14.33
C GLU A 147 -16.27 9.75 -13.80
N ILE A 148 -15.62 9.61 -12.63
CA ILE A 148 -15.40 8.30 -12.00
C ILE A 148 -16.71 7.70 -11.49
N ALA A 149 -17.59 8.50 -10.90
CA ALA A 149 -18.89 8.03 -10.42
C ALA A 149 -19.76 7.51 -11.57
N GLU A 150 -19.82 8.22 -12.69
CA GLU A 150 -20.51 7.82 -13.91
C GLU A 150 -19.97 6.47 -14.45
N GLN A 151 -18.65 6.29 -14.49
CA GLN A 151 -18.04 5.02 -14.89
C GLN A 151 -18.37 3.86 -13.95
N ALA A 152 -18.55 4.13 -12.66
CA ALA A 152 -18.87 3.14 -11.64
C ALA A 152 -20.37 2.82 -11.56
N GLU A 153 -21.25 3.58 -12.23
CA GLU A 153 -22.71 3.48 -12.12
C GLU A 153 -23.21 2.09 -12.52
N MET A 154 -22.69 1.53 -13.61
CA MET A 154 -23.07 0.17 -14.05
C MET A 154 -22.77 -0.91 -12.99
N GLU A 155 -21.69 -0.77 -12.23
CA GLU A 155 -21.33 -1.71 -11.17
C GLU A 155 -22.20 -1.48 -9.92
N ALA A 156 -22.51 -0.23 -9.61
CA ALA A 156 -23.40 0.14 -8.53
C ALA A 156 -24.82 -0.37 -8.75
N ASP A 157 -25.35 -0.23 -9.98
CA ASP A 157 -26.70 -0.66 -10.37
C ASP A 157 -26.90 -2.17 -10.22
N LYS A 158 -25.89 -3.00 -10.48
CA LYS A 158 -25.96 -4.45 -10.27
C LYS A 158 -26.30 -4.83 -8.82
N LYS A 159 -25.98 -3.96 -7.85
CA LYS A 159 -26.30 -4.12 -6.43
C LYS A 159 -27.38 -3.16 -5.93
N GLY A 160 -27.97 -2.36 -6.81
CA GLY A 160 -28.91 -1.30 -6.44
C GLY A 160 -28.31 -0.21 -5.55
N ILE A 161 -26.98 -0.02 -5.58
CA ILE A 161 -26.28 0.99 -4.78
C ILE A 161 -26.38 2.33 -5.50
N ARG A 162 -26.80 3.37 -4.77
CA ARG A 162 -26.83 4.75 -5.28
C ARG A 162 -25.52 5.47 -4.97
N ILE A 163 -24.91 6.05 -6.00
CA ILE A 163 -23.76 6.95 -5.83
C ILE A 163 -24.30 8.38 -5.78
N SER A 164 -23.87 9.18 -4.79
CA SER A 164 -24.21 10.59 -4.68
C SER A 164 -23.01 11.42 -4.33
N ILE A 165 -22.86 12.54 -5.02
CA ILE A 165 -21.80 13.52 -4.76
C ILE A 165 -22.46 14.70 -4.05
N LYS A 166 -22.09 14.91 -2.78
CA LYS A 166 -22.63 15.98 -1.94
C LYS A 166 -21.60 17.09 -1.74
N GLY A 167 -22.11 18.30 -1.61
CA GLY A 167 -21.27 19.48 -1.43
C GLY A 167 -20.88 20.16 -2.74
N ALA A 168 -21.04 19.48 -3.88
CA ALA A 168 -20.76 20.09 -5.18
C ALA A 168 -21.67 21.29 -5.50
N ASP A 169 -22.92 21.28 -5.00
CA ASP A 169 -23.91 22.34 -5.28
C ASP A 169 -23.76 23.57 -4.37
N ASN A 170 -23.09 23.43 -3.22
CA ASN A 170 -22.89 24.49 -2.23
C ASN A 170 -21.44 25.02 -2.19
N LEU A 171 -20.56 24.44 -2.97
CA LEU A 171 -19.17 24.87 -3.06
C LEU A 171 -19.00 25.77 -4.29
N PRO A 172 -18.14 26.82 -4.23
CA PRO A 172 -17.79 27.53 -5.43
C PRO A 172 -17.09 26.56 -6.39
N SER A 173 -17.84 26.03 -7.36
CA SER A 173 -17.25 25.20 -8.43
C SER A 173 -16.58 26.12 -9.45
N PRO A 174 -15.40 25.79 -9.95
CA PRO A 174 -14.65 24.54 -9.80
C PRO A 174 -13.74 24.47 -8.57
N PHE A 175 -13.58 23.26 -7.99
CA PHE A 175 -12.63 22.96 -6.90
C PHE A 175 -11.27 22.59 -7.47
N TRP A 176 -10.42 23.59 -7.63
CA TRP A 176 -9.09 23.41 -8.20
C TRP A 176 -8.11 22.82 -7.20
N VAL A 177 -7.46 21.74 -7.59
CA VAL A 177 -6.32 21.13 -6.88
C VAL A 177 -5.10 21.07 -7.79
N LEU A 178 -3.91 21.15 -7.19
CA LEU A 178 -2.63 20.91 -7.86
C LEU A 178 -2.11 19.54 -7.42
N ALA A 179 -2.22 18.55 -8.26
CA ALA A 179 -1.80 17.18 -7.97
C ALA A 179 -1.59 16.40 -9.28
N ASP A 180 -1.12 15.17 -9.17
CA ASP A 180 -1.13 14.25 -10.30
C ASP A 180 -2.55 13.69 -10.48
N LYS A 181 -3.22 14.12 -11.54
CA LYS A 181 -4.62 13.77 -11.83
C LYS A 181 -4.83 12.26 -11.97
N HIS A 182 -3.86 11.57 -12.60
CA HIS A 182 -3.94 10.13 -12.81
C HIS A 182 -3.94 9.37 -11.48
N TYR A 183 -2.98 9.65 -10.60
CA TYR A 183 -2.89 8.96 -9.31
C TYR A 183 -4.01 9.33 -8.35
N ILE A 184 -4.44 10.58 -8.33
CA ILE A 184 -5.62 10.99 -7.54
C ILE A 184 -6.88 10.30 -8.07
N GLY A 185 -7.04 10.22 -9.40
CA GLY A 185 -8.14 9.47 -10.02
C GLY A 185 -8.14 8.01 -9.58
N GLN A 186 -6.99 7.35 -9.59
CA GLN A 186 -6.85 5.97 -9.14
C GLN A 186 -7.25 5.77 -7.66
N VAL A 187 -6.89 6.72 -6.78
CA VAL A 187 -7.32 6.69 -5.36
C VAL A 187 -8.85 6.76 -5.27
N ILE A 188 -9.48 7.70 -5.99
CA ILE A 188 -10.93 7.89 -5.96
C ILE A 188 -11.64 6.64 -6.52
N VAL A 189 -11.17 6.11 -7.66
CA VAL A 189 -11.68 4.85 -8.24
C VAL A 189 -11.62 3.72 -7.22
N ASN A 190 -10.49 3.52 -6.56
CA ASN A 190 -10.31 2.46 -5.56
C ASN A 190 -11.30 2.60 -4.40
N LEU A 191 -11.49 3.82 -3.88
CA LEU A 191 -12.42 4.07 -2.78
C LEU A 191 -13.88 3.86 -3.20
N VAL A 192 -14.28 4.37 -4.37
CA VAL A 192 -15.65 4.20 -4.89
C VAL A 192 -15.95 2.72 -5.20
N ILE A 193 -15.04 2.02 -5.85
CA ILE A 193 -15.23 0.60 -6.15
C ILE A 193 -15.26 -0.24 -4.86
N ASN A 194 -14.43 0.08 -3.87
CA ASN A 194 -14.50 -0.59 -2.57
C ASN A 194 -15.82 -0.34 -1.86
N SER A 195 -16.33 0.89 -1.88
CA SER A 195 -17.65 1.25 -1.34
C SER A 195 -18.78 0.45 -2.00
N ILE A 196 -18.75 0.27 -3.33
CA ILE A 196 -19.72 -0.55 -4.06
C ILE A 196 -19.54 -2.04 -3.72
N ARG A 197 -18.30 -2.52 -3.72
CA ARG A 197 -17.97 -3.93 -3.49
C ARG A 197 -18.42 -4.41 -2.11
N TYR A 198 -18.14 -3.64 -1.08
CA TYR A 198 -18.47 -3.95 0.31
C TYR A 198 -19.77 -3.33 0.79
N GLY A 199 -20.44 -2.55 -0.07
CA GLY A 199 -21.76 -2.00 0.17
C GLY A 199 -22.83 -3.09 0.29
N LYS A 200 -23.91 -2.78 1.00
CA LYS A 200 -25.11 -3.62 1.08
C LYS A 200 -25.95 -3.46 -0.19
N GLU A 201 -26.73 -4.47 -0.54
CA GLU A 201 -27.75 -4.34 -1.58
C GLU A 201 -28.71 -3.18 -1.28
N GLY A 202 -29.00 -2.36 -2.27
CA GLY A 202 -29.79 -1.13 -2.10
C GLY A 202 -29.10 -0.05 -1.28
N GLY A 203 -27.79 -0.18 -1.08
CA GLY A 203 -26.94 0.71 -0.28
C GLY A 203 -26.71 2.07 -0.89
N LEU A 204 -25.76 2.78 -0.28
CA LEU A 204 -25.46 4.16 -0.64
C LEU A 204 -23.95 4.43 -0.52
N THR A 205 -23.39 5.00 -1.58
CA THR A 205 -22.03 5.58 -1.62
C THR A 205 -22.18 7.09 -1.73
N ARG A 206 -21.55 7.83 -0.82
CA ARG A 206 -21.52 9.31 -0.84
C ARG A 206 -20.10 9.79 -0.94
N VAL A 207 -19.85 10.72 -1.86
CA VAL A 207 -18.60 11.45 -1.90
C VAL A 207 -18.85 12.87 -1.43
N HIS A 208 -18.10 13.31 -0.42
CA HIS A 208 -18.20 14.64 0.16
C HIS A 208 -16.92 15.41 -0.08
N PHE A 209 -17.07 16.71 -0.32
CA PHE A 209 -15.96 17.65 -0.43
C PHE A 209 -16.07 18.70 0.66
N ARG A 210 -14.95 19.03 1.30
CA ARG A 210 -14.86 20.15 2.25
C ARG A 210 -13.60 20.96 1.99
N ASP A 211 -13.77 22.26 1.92
CA ASP A 211 -12.66 23.20 1.89
C ASP A 211 -12.07 23.34 3.30
N MET A 212 -10.77 23.08 3.42
CA MET A 212 -10.00 23.15 4.67
C MET A 212 -8.95 24.26 4.60
N LEU A 213 -9.23 25.34 3.86
CA LEU A 213 -8.39 26.50 3.60
C LEU A 213 -7.23 26.22 2.64
N ASP A 214 -6.23 25.47 3.05
CA ASP A 214 -5.04 25.10 2.27
C ASP A 214 -5.14 23.71 1.62
N LYS A 215 -6.19 22.96 1.94
CA LYS A 215 -6.43 21.58 1.50
C LYS A 215 -7.89 21.33 1.21
N ILE A 216 -8.15 20.38 0.34
CA ILE A 216 -9.50 19.87 0.09
C ILE A 216 -9.59 18.47 0.68
N LEU A 217 -10.54 18.28 1.60
CA LEU A 217 -10.89 16.97 2.11
C LEU A 217 -11.89 16.31 1.16
N VAL A 218 -11.57 15.11 0.69
CA VAL A 218 -12.47 14.24 -0.06
C VAL A 218 -12.80 13.03 0.81
N GLU A 219 -14.07 12.85 1.15
CA GLU A 219 -14.55 11.73 1.94
C GLU A 219 -15.42 10.83 1.09
N VAL A 220 -15.17 9.53 1.11
CA VAL A 220 -16.05 8.51 0.52
C VAL A 220 -16.70 7.74 1.66
N GLU A 221 -18.00 7.90 1.80
CA GLU A 221 -18.82 7.27 2.84
C GLU A 221 -19.66 6.15 2.22
N ASP A 222 -19.70 4.99 2.86
CA ASP A 222 -20.60 3.90 2.54
C ASP A 222 -21.40 3.44 3.77
N ASN A 223 -22.49 2.73 3.53
CA ASN A 223 -23.28 2.07 4.57
C ASN A 223 -23.14 0.54 4.51
N GLY A 224 -21.99 0.05 4.08
CA GLY A 224 -21.68 -1.35 3.87
C GLY A 224 -21.41 -2.15 5.13
N LEU A 225 -20.54 -3.16 5.00
CA LEU A 225 -20.19 -4.10 6.08
C LEU A 225 -19.33 -3.46 7.17
N GLY A 226 -18.67 -2.33 6.87
CA GLY A 226 -17.70 -1.69 7.75
C GLY A 226 -16.41 -2.50 7.91
N ILE A 227 -15.50 -1.96 8.71
CA ILE A 227 -14.19 -2.55 9.02
C ILE A 227 -14.10 -2.73 10.53
N SER A 228 -13.62 -3.89 10.98
CA SER A 228 -13.45 -4.15 12.40
C SER A 228 -12.37 -3.23 13.00
N LYS A 229 -12.46 -2.96 14.32
CA LYS A 229 -11.44 -2.14 14.99
C LYS A 229 -10.05 -2.78 14.97
N GLU A 230 -9.99 -4.09 14.87
CA GLU A 230 -8.76 -4.89 14.81
C GLU A 230 -8.09 -4.76 13.45
N ASP A 231 -8.89 -4.65 12.38
CA ASP A 231 -8.41 -4.54 11.01
C ASP A 231 -8.01 -3.10 10.61
N LEU A 232 -8.64 -2.08 11.23
CA LEU A 232 -8.41 -0.66 10.89
C LEU A 232 -6.93 -0.24 10.81
N PRO A 233 -6.04 -0.64 11.74
CA PRO A 233 -4.63 -0.27 11.66
C PRO A 233 -3.92 -0.86 10.43
N ARG A 234 -4.49 -1.91 9.85
CA ARG A 234 -3.87 -2.72 8.80
C ARG A 234 -4.43 -2.49 7.40
N VAL A 235 -5.49 -1.69 7.25
CA VAL A 235 -6.17 -1.48 5.95
C VAL A 235 -5.28 -0.83 4.89
N PHE A 236 -4.18 -0.17 5.30
CA PHE A 236 -3.18 0.40 4.40
C PHE A 236 -1.96 -0.52 4.17
N GLU A 237 -1.94 -1.69 4.82
CA GLU A 237 -0.92 -2.69 4.52
C GLU A 237 -1.17 -3.28 3.12
N ARG A 238 -0.13 -3.43 2.33
CA ARG A 238 -0.22 -3.99 0.98
C ARG A 238 -0.70 -5.44 1.04
N PHE A 239 -1.65 -5.79 0.19
CA PHE A 239 -2.26 -7.13 0.11
C PHE A 239 -3.02 -7.57 1.37
N TYR A 240 -3.24 -6.65 2.32
CA TYR A 240 -4.07 -6.96 3.48
C TYR A 240 -5.54 -7.01 3.09
N ARG A 241 -6.24 -8.01 3.58
CA ARG A 241 -7.69 -8.21 3.36
C ARG A 241 -8.33 -8.70 4.65
N THR A 242 -9.46 -8.10 5.00
CA THR A 242 -10.18 -8.40 6.25
C THR A 242 -10.92 -9.73 6.23
N ASP A 243 -11.26 -10.26 5.05
CA ASP A 243 -12.04 -11.50 4.89
C ASP A 243 -11.43 -12.40 3.81
N LYS A 244 -10.64 -13.38 4.26
CA LYS A 244 -9.93 -14.31 3.37
C LYS A 244 -10.84 -15.24 2.55
N GLY A 245 -12.09 -15.43 2.97
CA GLY A 245 -13.03 -16.35 2.33
C GLY A 245 -13.97 -15.69 1.32
N ARG A 246 -14.72 -14.69 1.73
CA ARG A 246 -15.75 -14.03 0.90
C ARG A 246 -15.20 -13.17 -0.22
N SER A 247 -14.05 -12.57 0.00
CA SER A 247 -13.48 -11.60 -0.95
C SER A 247 -12.75 -12.23 -2.15
N ARG A 248 -12.45 -13.55 -2.14
CA ARG A 248 -11.81 -14.23 -3.29
C ARG A 248 -12.73 -14.30 -4.52
N GLU A 249 -14.03 -14.40 -4.30
CA GLU A 249 -15.02 -14.44 -5.41
C GLU A 249 -15.35 -13.06 -5.98
N GLN A 250 -15.13 -11.99 -5.19
CA GLN A 250 -15.50 -10.63 -5.58
C GLN A 250 -14.37 -9.84 -6.27
N GLY A 251 -13.19 -10.42 -6.45
CA GLY A 251 -12.02 -9.74 -7.05
C GLY A 251 -11.39 -8.71 -6.10
N GLY A 252 -10.28 -8.12 -6.52
CA GLY A 252 -9.52 -7.14 -5.77
C GLY A 252 -8.18 -7.69 -5.27
N THR A 253 -7.18 -6.81 -5.24
CA THR A 253 -5.78 -7.14 -4.92
C THR A 253 -5.42 -6.86 -3.45
N GLY A 254 -6.33 -6.30 -2.68
CA GLY A 254 -6.09 -5.89 -1.28
C GLY A 254 -5.87 -4.43 -1.15
#